data_b226ac0ac45150a452a23c968f72a26b
#
_entry.id   b226ac0ac45150a452a23c968f72a26b
#
_cell.length_a   1.000
_cell.length_b   1.000
_cell.length_c   1.000
_cell.angle_alpha   90.00
_cell.angle_beta   90.00
_cell.angle_gamma   90.00
#
_symmetry.space_group_name_H-M   'P 1'
#
loop_
_entity.id
_entity.type
_entity.pdbx_description
1 polymer ?
#
loop_
_entity_poly.entity_id
_entity_poly.type
_entity_poly.pdbx_seq_one_letter_code
_entity_poly.pdbx_strand_id
1 'polypeptide(L)'
;MSVENNKNTFKRYVDEVWKNENLDFADEIFAEKYLSHQSDGTVLERGPDDVKKFVTEYRSAFSDIENIAEDMIGEDDKVVNRWTLHATHTGEFRGIPATNKRVTITGIGIFRFSEDGKVVESWDSLDQLGMLRQLGAV
;
A
#
# COMPACT_ATOMS: atom_id res chain seq x y z
N MET A 1 10.89 -15.31 14.06
CA MET A 1 10.81 -14.17 13.12
C MET A 1 12.19 -13.87 12.57
N SER A 2 12.29 -13.61 11.29
CA SER A 2 13.53 -13.21 10.64
C SER A 2 13.27 -12.11 9.63
N VAL A 3 14.32 -11.38 9.27
CA VAL A 3 14.26 -10.34 8.24
C VAL A 3 13.75 -10.94 6.90
N GLU A 4 14.27 -12.11 6.53
CA GLU A 4 13.85 -12.76 5.29
C GLU A 4 12.37 -13.16 5.32
N ASN A 5 11.89 -13.69 6.45
CA ASN A 5 10.48 -14.03 6.59
C ASN A 5 9.60 -12.79 6.48
N ASN A 6 10.02 -11.68 7.09
CA ASN A 6 9.26 -10.42 7.02
C ASN A 6 9.24 -9.86 5.60
N LYS A 7 10.36 -9.92 4.89
CA LYS A 7 10.41 -9.53 3.48
C LYS A 7 9.49 -10.40 2.63
N ASN A 8 9.48 -11.71 2.86
CA ASN A 8 8.61 -12.63 2.13
C ASN A 8 7.13 -12.33 2.41
N THR A 9 6.79 -12.03 3.65
CA THR A 9 5.43 -11.62 4.02
C THR A 9 5.01 -10.36 3.27
N PHE A 10 5.90 -9.37 3.18
CA PHE A 10 5.63 -8.16 2.42
C PHE A 10 5.40 -8.46 0.93
N LYS A 11 6.24 -9.30 0.34
CA LYS A 11 6.07 -9.71 -1.07
C LYS A 11 4.73 -10.40 -1.28
N ARG A 12 4.32 -11.27 -0.37
CA ARG A 12 3.03 -11.95 -0.44
C ARG A 12 1.87 -10.96 -0.35
N TYR A 13 2.01 -9.93 0.48
CA TYR A 13 1.01 -8.87 0.55
C TYR A 13 0.82 -8.18 -0.82
N VAL A 14 1.90 -7.79 -1.45
CA VAL A 14 1.83 -7.13 -2.77
C VAL A 14 1.23 -8.08 -3.81
N ASP A 15 1.70 -9.33 -3.86
CA ASP A 15 1.26 -10.29 -4.88
C ASP A 15 -0.19 -10.74 -4.67
N GLU A 16 -0.57 -11.09 -3.44
CA GLU A 16 -1.88 -11.66 -3.16
C GLU A 16 -2.97 -10.60 -3.04
N VAL A 17 -2.72 -9.56 -2.25
CA VAL A 17 -3.75 -8.55 -1.95
C VAL A 17 -3.89 -7.56 -3.10
N TRP A 18 -2.79 -7.01 -3.59
CA TRP A 18 -2.82 -6.00 -4.63
C TRP A 18 -2.96 -6.59 -6.04
N LYS A 19 -2.10 -7.54 -6.39
CA LYS A 19 -2.05 -8.07 -7.75
C LYS A 19 -3.17 -9.07 -8.03
N ASN A 20 -3.34 -10.05 -7.15
CA ASN A 20 -4.31 -11.13 -7.34
C ASN A 20 -5.69 -10.80 -6.77
N GLU A 21 -5.86 -9.66 -6.10
CA GLU A 21 -7.11 -9.22 -5.48
C GLU A 21 -7.66 -10.22 -4.45
N ASN A 22 -6.80 -11.01 -3.85
CA ASN A 22 -7.15 -11.90 -2.76
C ASN A 22 -7.16 -11.10 -1.46
N LEU A 23 -8.21 -10.30 -1.27
CA LEU A 23 -8.29 -9.34 -0.15
C LEU A 23 -8.26 -10.03 1.21
N ASP A 24 -8.85 -11.21 1.33
CA ASP A 24 -8.88 -11.93 2.61
C ASP A 24 -7.50 -12.32 3.11
N PHE A 25 -6.51 -12.35 2.23
CA PHE A 25 -5.13 -12.61 2.62
C PHE A 25 -4.59 -11.53 3.57
N ALA A 26 -5.20 -10.34 3.59
CA ALA A 26 -4.83 -9.29 4.53
C ALA A 26 -5.01 -9.74 5.99
N ASP A 27 -5.96 -10.63 6.27
CA ASP A 27 -6.19 -11.17 7.61
C ASP A 27 -4.99 -11.97 8.12
N GLU A 28 -4.21 -12.57 7.23
CA GLU A 28 -3.02 -13.34 7.59
C GLU A 28 -1.79 -12.46 7.76
N ILE A 29 -1.76 -11.29 7.12
CA ILE A 29 -0.59 -10.42 7.06
C ILE A 29 -0.62 -9.36 8.15
N PHE A 30 -1.78 -8.73 8.37
CA PHE A 30 -1.92 -7.64 9.32
C PHE A 30 -2.47 -8.15 10.65
N ALA A 31 -1.94 -7.61 11.74
CA ALA A 31 -2.53 -7.86 13.06
C ALA A 31 -3.96 -7.29 13.08
N GLU A 32 -4.80 -7.84 13.94
CA GLU A 32 -6.18 -7.38 14.10
C GLU A 32 -6.23 -5.88 14.36
N LYS A 33 -5.24 -5.37 15.08
CA LYS A 33 -5.04 -3.93 15.29
C LYS A 33 -3.58 -3.59 15.04
N TYR A 34 -3.34 -2.57 14.20
CA TYR A 34 -2.02 -2.04 13.96
C TYR A 34 -2.07 -0.52 13.87
N LEU A 35 -0.95 0.13 14.18
CA LEU A 35 -0.83 1.59 14.11
C LEU A 35 -0.38 1.99 12.72
N SER A 36 -1.12 2.89 12.10
CA SER A 36 -0.83 3.40 10.76
C SER A 36 -0.48 4.88 10.84
N HIS A 37 0.77 5.20 10.53
CA HIS A 37 1.27 6.58 10.51
C HIS A 37 1.08 7.16 9.11
N GLN A 38 0.31 8.22 9.02
CA GLN A 38 0.02 8.90 7.76
C GLN A 38 1.07 9.98 7.47
N SER A 39 1.16 10.40 6.21
CA SER A 39 2.13 11.42 5.79
C SER A 39 1.96 12.76 6.51
N ASP A 40 0.75 13.07 6.97
CA ASP A 40 0.45 14.32 7.67
C ASP A 40 0.78 14.27 9.17
N GLY A 41 1.31 13.13 9.65
CA GLY A 41 1.63 12.92 11.06
C GLY A 41 0.50 12.32 11.89
N THR A 42 -0.68 12.14 11.31
CA THR A 42 -1.81 11.47 11.98
C THR A 42 -1.49 10.00 12.20
N VAL A 43 -1.81 9.48 13.38
CA VAL A 43 -1.68 8.05 13.69
C VAL A 43 -3.06 7.47 13.86
N LEU A 44 -3.38 6.44 13.07
CA LEU A 44 -4.68 5.78 13.08
C LEU A 44 -4.52 4.33 13.53
N GLU A 45 -5.46 3.85 14.35
CA GLU A 45 -5.57 2.43 14.65
C GLU A 45 -6.39 1.78 13.55
N ARG A 46 -5.82 0.77 12.88
CA ARG A 46 -6.44 0.10 11.75
C ARG A 46 -6.39 -1.41 11.91
N GLY A 47 -7.12 -2.11 11.09
CA GLY A 47 -7.12 -3.57 11.00
C GLY A 47 -7.15 -4.02 9.54
N PRO A 48 -7.20 -5.35 9.32
CA PRO A 48 -7.23 -5.91 7.96
C PRO A 48 -8.37 -5.37 7.09
N ASP A 49 -9.54 -5.09 7.68
CA ASP A 49 -10.67 -4.57 6.92
C ASP A 49 -10.39 -3.19 6.34
N ASP A 50 -9.62 -2.36 7.04
CA ASP A 50 -9.21 -1.06 6.54
C ASP A 50 -8.28 -1.18 5.34
N VAL A 51 -7.39 -2.17 5.37
CA VAL A 51 -6.50 -2.49 4.25
C VAL A 51 -7.32 -2.91 3.03
N LYS A 52 -8.31 -3.78 3.23
CA LYS A 52 -9.20 -4.24 2.15
C LYS A 52 -9.95 -3.07 1.51
N LYS A 53 -10.46 -2.16 2.32
CA LYS A 53 -11.15 -0.95 1.82
C LYS A 53 -10.22 -0.06 1.01
N PHE A 54 -9.01 0.15 1.50
CA PHE A 54 -8.01 0.97 0.83
C PHE A 54 -7.64 0.38 -0.54
N VAL A 55 -7.36 -0.91 -0.59
CA VAL A 55 -7.02 -1.60 -1.84
C VAL A 55 -8.20 -1.54 -2.81
N THR A 56 -9.41 -1.75 -2.33
CA THR A 56 -10.62 -1.70 -3.16
C THR A 56 -10.83 -0.30 -3.73
N GLU A 57 -10.62 0.75 -2.95
CA GLU A 57 -10.74 2.14 -3.41
C GLU A 57 -9.82 2.41 -4.60
N TYR A 58 -8.55 2.03 -4.46
CA TYR A 58 -7.57 2.24 -5.52
C TYR A 58 -7.85 1.38 -6.75
N ARG A 59 -8.21 0.13 -6.55
CA ARG A 59 -8.47 -0.77 -7.68
C ARG A 59 -9.76 -0.43 -8.43
N SER A 60 -10.72 0.19 -7.76
CA SER A 60 -11.94 0.67 -8.42
C SER A 60 -11.69 1.92 -9.27
N ALA A 61 -10.74 2.74 -8.82
CA ALA A 61 -10.41 4.01 -9.50
C ALA A 61 -9.36 3.84 -10.60
N PHE A 62 -8.47 2.86 -10.46
CA PHE A 62 -7.34 2.66 -11.36
C PHE A 62 -7.33 1.25 -11.92
N SER A 63 -6.99 1.14 -13.20
CA SER A 63 -6.83 -0.13 -13.91
C SER A 63 -5.43 -0.22 -14.52
N ASP A 64 -5.11 -1.37 -15.11
CA ASP A 64 -3.79 -1.63 -15.70
C ASP A 64 -2.67 -1.26 -14.72
N ILE A 65 -2.84 -1.68 -13.47
CA ILE A 65 -1.91 -1.37 -12.39
C ILE A 65 -0.64 -2.20 -12.55
N GLU A 66 0.48 -1.49 -12.64
CA GLU A 66 1.82 -2.07 -12.65
C GLU A 66 2.55 -1.56 -11.42
N ASN A 67 2.78 -2.45 -10.46
CA ASN A 67 3.46 -2.11 -9.22
C ASN A 67 4.90 -2.63 -9.26
N ILE A 68 5.87 -1.73 -9.19
CA ILE A 68 7.29 -2.04 -9.27
C ILE A 68 7.92 -1.84 -7.89
N ALA A 69 8.47 -2.92 -7.32
CA ALA A 69 9.25 -2.83 -6.09
C ALA A 69 10.65 -2.36 -6.46
N GLU A 70 10.96 -1.12 -6.15
CA GLU A 70 12.26 -0.54 -6.45
C GLU A 70 13.33 -1.00 -5.45
N ASP A 71 13.03 -0.92 -4.16
CA ASP A 71 13.91 -1.34 -3.08
C ASP A 71 13.10 -2.03 -1.99
N MET A 72 13.72 -3.06 -1.40
CA MET A 72 13.19 -3.71 -0.21
C MET A 72 14.35 -3.98 0.73
N ILE A 73 14.35 -3.29 1.87
CA ILE A 73 15.44 -3.33 2.84
C ILE A 73 14.86 -3.75 4.18
N GLY A 74 15.45 -4.74 4.82
CA GLY A 74 15.01 -5.20 6.13
C GLY A 74 16.10 -5.09 7.16
N GLU A 75 15.71 -4.72 8.38
CA GLU A 75 16.58 -4.68 9.54
C GLU A 75 15.73 -4.89 10.79
N ASP A 76 16.17 -5.79 11.66
CA ASP A 76 15.45 -6.16 12.88
C ASP A 76 14.01 -6.60 12.57
N ASP A 77 13.02 -5.89 13.08
CA ASP A 77 11.61 -6.19 12.89
C ASP A 77 10.93 -5.34 11.81
N LYS A 78 11.72 -4.60 11.01
CA LYS A 78 11.18 -3.66 10.01
C LYS A 78 11.58 -4.04 8.59
N VAL A 79 10.66 -3.76 7.66
CA VAL A 79 10.93 -3.83 6.23
C VAL A 79 10.59 -2.47 5.63
N VAL A 80 11.56 -1.88 4.93
CA VAL A 80 11.37 -0.65 4.16
C VAL A 80 11.13 -1.03 2.71
N ASN A 81 10.14 -0.43 2.09
CA ASN A 81 9.86 -0.64 0.68
C ASN A 81 9.76 0.72 -0.04
N ARG A 82 10.39 0.82 -1.18
CA ARG A 82 10.24 1.95 -2.10
C ARG A 82 9.65 1.39 -3.39
N TRP A 83 8.59 2.03 -3.87
CA TRP A 83 7.81 1.48 -4.98
C TRP A 83 7.42 2.55 -5.98
N THR A 84 7.16 2.11 -7.20
CA THR A 84 6.59 2.91 -8.27
C THR A 84 5.36 2.18 -8.80
N LEU A 85 4.29 2.90 -8.98
CA LEU A 85 3.04 2.35 -9.49
C LEU A 85 2.63 3.13 -10.73
N HIS A 86 2.40 2.40 -11.83
CA HIS A 86 1.80 2.96 -13.04
C HIS A 86 0.37 2.46 -13.12
N ALA A 87 -0.56 3.33 -13.43
CA ALA A 87 -1.97 2.95 -13.51
C ALA A 87 -2.74 3.91 -14.41
N THR A 88 -3.89 3.45 -14.90
CA THR A 88 -4.80 4.29 -15.70
C THR A 88 -6.01 4.65 -14.87
N HIS A 89 -6.34 5.94 -14.81
CA HIS A 89 -7.47 6.45 -14.03
C HIS A 89 -8.77 6.24 -14.81
N THR A 90 -9.42 5.10 -14.56
CA THR A 90 -10.62 4.67 -15.31
C THR A 90 -11.91 4.71 -14.50
N GLY A 91 -11.82 4.98 -13.19
CA GLY A 91 -12.98 5.11 -12.31
C GLY A 91 -12.88 6.36 -11.46
N GLU A 92 -13.96 6.74 -10.80
CA GLU A 92 -13.95 7.88 -9.90
C GLU A 92 -13.00 7.65 -8.72
N PHE A 93 -12.19 8.66 -8.40
CA PHE A 93 -11.30 8.64 -7.25
C PHE A 93 -11.56 9.86 -6.37
N ARG A 94 -12.14 9.63 -5.20
CA ARG A 94 -12.40 10.68 -4.19
C ARG A 94 -13.05 11.93 -4.79
N GLY A 95 -14.10 11.73 -5.60
CA GLY A 95 -14.82 12.81 -6.26
C GLY A 95 -14.23 13.27 -7.58
N ILE A 96 -13.09 12.75 -8.01
CA ILE A 96 -12.48 13.08 -9.28
C ILE A 96 -12.99 12.08 -10.34
N PRO A 97 -13.78 12.54 -11.35
CA PRO A 97 -14.25 11.64 -12.39
C PRO A 97 -13.11 11.04 -13.20
N ALA A 98 -13.32 9.87 -13.77
CA ALA A 98 -12.33 9.17 -14.58
C ALA A 98 -11.76 10.09 -15.68
N THR A 99 -10.43 10.21 -15.71
CA THR A 99 -9.73 11.05 -16.69
C THR A 99 -9.15 10.24 -17.84
N ASN A 100 -9.08 8.91 -17.69
CA ASN A 100 -8.44 7.99 -18.62
C ASN A 100 -6.94 8.28 -18.83
N LYS A 101 -6.34 9.02 -17.92
CA LYS A 101 -4.90 9.33 -17.97
C LYS A 101 -4.11 8.23 -17.30
N ARG A 102 -2.94 7.96 -17.85
CA ARG A 102 -1.96 7.08 -17.20
C ARG A 102 -1.13 7.89 -16.22
N VAL A 103 -1.05 7.44 -14.98
CA VAL A 103 -0.34 8.15 -13.93
C VAL A 103 0.79 7.30 -13.38
N THR A 104 1.79 7.97 -12.84
CA THR A 104 2.91 7.35 -12.12
C THR A 104 2.87 7.86 -10.70
N ILE A 105 2.76 6.94 -9.75
CA ILE A 105 2.71 7.26 -8.31
C ILE A 105 3.91 6.59 -7.65
N THR A 106 4.64 7.35 -6.85
CA THR A 106 5.79 6.83 -6.10
C THR A 106 5.52 6.89 -4.61
N GLY A 107 6.16 5.99 -3.88
CA GLY A 107 6.01 5.98 -2.43
C GLY A 107 7.11 5.20 -1.73
N ILE A 108 7.18 5.41 -0.43
CA ILE A 108 8.08 4.68 0.48
C ILE A 108 7.25 4.32 1.70
N GLY A 109 7.38 3.08 2.14
CA GLY A 109 6.70 2.60 3.33
C GLY A 109 7.62 1.81 4.23
N ILE A 110 7.26 1.72 5.50
CA ILE A 110 7.93 0.89 6.48
C ILE A 110 6.87 0.06 7.18
N PHE A 111 7.07 -1.26 7.22
CA PHE A 111 6.26 -2.18 8.01
C PHE A 111 7.09 -2.70 9.16
N ARG A 112 6.52 -2.63 10.38
CA ARG A 112 7.09 -3.29 11.56
C ARG A 112 6.27 -4.55 11.86
N PHE A 113 6.98 -5.64 12.11
CA PHE A 113 6.39 -6.97 12.31
C PHE A 113 6.48 -7.40 13.76
N SER A 114 5.46 -8.11 14.23
CA SER A 114 5.48 -8.79 15.53
C SER A 114 6.29 -10.08 15.42
N GLU A 115 6.52 -10.73 16.57
CA GLU A 115 7.24 -12.01 16.60
C GLU A 115 6.53 -13.11 15.83
N ASP A 116 5.21 -13.08 15.75
CA ASP A 116 4.42 -14.04 14.98
C ASP A 116 4.33 -13.67 13.48
N GLY A 117 5.05 -12.64 13.06
CA GLY A 117 5.19 -12.30 11.64
C GLY A 117 4.05 -11.48 11.05
N LYS A 118 3.27 -10.79 11.89
CA LYS A 118 2.20 -9.92 11.44
C LYS A 118 2.60 -8.46 11.53
N VAL A 119 2.07 -7.64 10.61
CA VAL A 119 2.29 -6.19 10.64
C VAL A 119 1.55 -5.59 11.82
N VAL A 120 2.28 -4.89 12.68
CA VAL A 120 1.72 -4.22 13.87
C VAL A 120 1.87 -2.70 13.82
N GLU A 121 2.64 -2.20 12.88
CA GLU A 121 2.83 -0.77 12.70
C GLU A 121 3.32 -0.47 11.29
N SER A 122 2.83 0.62 10.71
CA SER A 122 3.27 1.05 9.37
C SER A 122 3.48 2.56 9.32
N TRP A 123 4.40 2.98 8.48
CA TRP A 123 4.65 4.38 8.11
C TRP A 123 4.58 4.43 6.59
N ASP A 124 3.69 5.28 6.07
CA ASP A 124 3.48 5.36 4.63
C ASP A 124 3.61 6.79 4.15
N SER A 125 4.34 6.99 3.08
CA SER A 125 4.46 8.28 2.42
C SER A 125 4.41 8.05 0.91
N LEU A 126 3.36 8.55 0.27
CA LEU A 126 3.24 8.51 -1.17
C LEU A 126 3.10 9.91 -1.74
N ASP A 127 3.47 10.10 -3.00
CA ASP A 127 3.40 11.38 -3.69
C ASP A 127 1.96 11.65 -4.17
N GLN A 128 1.09 11.99 -3.23
CA GLN A 128 -0.31 12.25 -3.53
C GLN A 128 -0.49 13.52 -4.35
N LEU A 129 0.30 14.56 -4.05
CA LEU A 129 0.24 15.80 -4.82
C LEU A 129 0.63 15.59 -6.27
N GLY A 130 1.70 14.81 -6.52
CA GLY A 130 2.11 14.47 -7.88
C GLY A 130 1.02 13.72 -8.63
N MET A 131 0.36 12.77 -7.97
CA MET A 131 -0.78 12.05 -8.55
C MET A 131 -1.91 13.01 -8.93
N LEU A 132 -2.31 13.88 -8.02
CA LEU A 132 -3.39 14.84 -8.25
C LEU A 132 -3.06 15.81 -9.38
N ARG A 133 -1.81 16.24 -9.49
CA ARG A 133 -1.36 17.09 -10.59
C ARG A 133 -1.47 16.37 -11.93
N GLN A 134 -1.08 15.11 -11.98
CA GLN A 134 -1.17 14.30 -13.20
C GLN A 134 -2.62 14.11 -13.63
N LEU A 135 -3.55 14.01 -12.66
CA LEU A 135 -4.98 13.92 -12.95
C LEU A 135 -5.60 15.27 -13.33
N GLY A 136 -4.87 16.37 -13.14
CA GLY A 136 -5.39 17.70 -13.40
C GLY A 136 -6.33 18.21 -12.31
N ALA A 137 -6.26 17.65 -11.11
CA ALA A 137 -7.11 18.02 -9.98
C ALA A 137 -6.57 19.19 -9.15
N VAL A 138 -5.32 19.54 -9.35
CA VAL A 138 -4.66 20.69 -8.72
C VAL A 138 -3.72 21.37 -9.70
#